data_d6553d076c533ddf09ebed61d93df9c1
#
_entry.id   d6553d076c533ddf09ebed61d93df9c1
#
_cell.length_a   1.000
_cell.length_b   1.000
_cell.length_c   1.000
_cell.angle_alpha   90.00
_cell.angle_beta   90.00
_cell.angle_gamma   90.00
#
_symmetry.space_group_name_H-M   'P 1'
#
loop_
_entity.id
_entity.type
_entity.pdbx_description
1 polymer ?
#
loop_
_entity_poly.entity_id
_entity_poly.type
_entity_poly.pdbx_seq_one_letter_code
_entity_poly.pdbx_strand_id
1 'polypeptide(L)'
;MLTQGAILAGGSAVRFGGKPKGLEMVGGERILDRLVNVMTAALGVPPLLVANSPEAQSWRPDLRVVPDVIPGAGSLGGIYTTVMEAPAPVVCVAWDMPFVPAGLVEELANRLARYDAVLPESNGPRGVEPLAAAYGPACREAIRASLDAGDFRAVAFLPRISVGILPLADVGRYGDPELLFLNVNTAGDLAKANELWRRHGSSR
;
A
#
# COMPACT_ATOMS: atom_id res chain seq x y z
N MET A 1 9.00 -17.00 6.71
CA MET A 1 9.39 -16.70 5.31
C MET A 1 9.68 -15.22 5.23
N LEU A 2 10.75 -14.78 4.58
CA LEU A 2 11.05 -13.36 4.45
C LEU A 2 9.97 -12.71 3.58
N THR A 3 9.35 -11.63 4.04
CA THR A 3 8.34 -10.89 3.29
C THR A 3 8.91 -9.51 2.96
N GLN A 4 8.75 -9.05 1.72
CA GLN A 4 9.21 -7.75 1.26
C GLN A 4 8.11 -6.70 1.47
N GLY A 5 8.47 -5.49 1.88
CA GLY A 5 7.58 -4.33 1.82
C GLY A 5 7.61 -3.67 0.45
N ALA A 6 6.50 -3.08 0.01
CA ALA A 6 6.46 -2.22 -1.17
C ALA A 6 5.53 -1.02 -0.95
N ILE A 7 6.00 0.17 -1.30
CA ILE A 7 5.23 1.41 -1.25
C ILE A 7 4.84 1.78 -2.68
N LEU A 8 3.53 1.88 -2.94
CA LEU A 8 2.99 2.23 -4.24
C LEU A 8 2.86 3.76 -4.35
N ALA A 9 3.84 4.39 -4.99
CA ALA A 9 3.88 5.83 -5.24
C ALA A 9 3.31 6.20 -6.63
N GLY A 10 2.18 5.58 -6.98
CA GLY A 10 1.45 5.80 -8.21
C GLY A 10 0.33 6.82 -8.09
N GLY A 11 -0.29 7.13 -9.22
CA GLY A 11 -1.41 8.06 -9.35
C GLY A 11 -0.99 9.44 -9.88
N SER A 12 -1.91 10.09 -10.62
CA SER A 12 -1.64 11.42 -11.18
C SER A 12 -1.55 12.47 -10.06
N ALA A 13 -0.40 13.09 -9.91
CA ALA A 13 -0.13 14.19 -8.96
C ALA A 13 -0.95 15.48 -9.24
N VAL A 14 -1.81 15.45 -10.25
CA VAL A 14 -2.56 16.62 -10.77
C VAL A 14 -3.43 17.30 -9.69
N ARG A 15 -3.90 16.54 -8.69
CA ARG A 15 -4.80 17.08 -7.64
C ARG A 15 -4.09 17.82 -6.51
N PHE A 16 -2.76 17.72 -6.41
CA PHE A 16 -1.92 18.44 -5.44
C PHE A 16 -1.08 19.54 -6.09
N GLY A 17 -1.57 20.16 -7.19
CA GLY A 17 -0.81 21.18 -7.90
C GLY A 17 0.52 20.66 -8.48
N GLY A 18 0.56 19.37 -8.83
CA GLY A 18 1.75 18.70 -9.39
C GLY A 18 2.73 18.13 -8.34
N LYS A 19 2.49 18.36 -7.03
CA LYS A 19 3.38 17.83 -5.98
C LYS A 19 3.13 16.36 -5.67
N PRO A 20 4.18 15.58 -5.41
CA PRO A 20 4.07 14.18 -5.01
C PRO A 20 3.40 14.04 -3.62
N LYS A 21 2.25 13.36 -3.55
CA LYS A 21 1.42 13.26 -2.32
C LYS A 21 2.16 12.68 -1.12
N GLY A 22 2.96 11.65 -1.31
CA GLY A 22 3.70 10.98 -0.25
C GLY A 22 4.80 11.84 0.38
N LEU A 23 5.13 13.00 -0.22
CA LEU A 23 6.05 13.97 0.35
C LEU A 23 5.35 15.02 1.23
N GLU A 24 4.02 15.00 1.29
CA GLU A 24 3.25 15.86 2.18
C GLU A 24 3.43 15.44 3.65
N MET A 25 3.30 16.42 4.54
CA MET A 25 3.56 16.25 5.97
C MET A 25 2.28 15.93 6.75
N VAL A 26 2.28 14.82 7.48
CA VAL A 26 1.24 14.50 8.47
C VAL A 26 1.90 14.33 9.83
N GLY A 27 1.49 15.14 10.79
CA GLY A 27 2.07 15.09 12.14
C GLY A 27 3.57 15.41 12.20
N GLY A 28 4.07 16.26 11.30
CA GLY A 28 5.48 16.67 11.27
C GLY A 28 6.43 15.72 10.55
N GLU A 29 5.92 14.65 9.93
CA GLU A 29 6.72 13.66 9.18
C GLU A 29 6.12 13.45 7.78
N ARG A 30 6.96 13.29 6.73
CA ARG A 30 6.47 12.96 5.39
C ARG A 30 5.77 11.60 5.40
N ILE A 31 4.67 11.47 4.67
CA ILE A 31 3.92 10.20 4.60
C ILE A 31 4.83 9.06 4.13
N LEU A 32 5.67 9.31 3.11
CA LEU A 32 6.62 8.34 2.59
C LEU A 32 7.60 7.86 3.67
N ASP A 33 8.19 8.78 4.44
CA ASP A 33 9.17 8.42 5.48
C ASP A 33 8.53 7.58 6.58
N ARG A 34 7.32 7.96 6.99
CA ARG A 34 6.51 7.20 7.96
C ARG A 34 6.26 5.77 7.48
N LEU A 35 5.82 5.58 6.23
CA LEU A 35 5.56 4.26 5.67
C LEU A 35 6.85 3.43 5.55
N VAL A 36 7.98 4.05 5.19
CA VAL A 36 9.27 3.36 5.19
C VAL A 36 9.63 2.87 6.59
N ASN A 37 9.47 3.72 7.61
CA ASN A 37 9.73 3.35 9.00
C ASN A 37 8.81 2.22 9.47
N VAL A 38 7.50 2.32 9.19
CA VAL A 38 6.50 1.30 9.52
C VAL A 38 6.83 -0.04 8.88
N MET A 39 7.11 -0.06 7.58
CA MET A 39 7.40 -1.31 6.87
C MET A 39 8.73 -1.92 7.29
N THR A 40 9.75 -1.09 7.51
CA THR A 40 11.05 -1.57 7.99
C THR A 40 10.94 -2.17 9.40
N ALA A 41 10.18 -1.53 10.28
CA ALA A 41 9.92 -2.06 11.63
C ALA A 41 9.17 -3.40 11.59
N ALA A 42 8.14 -3.50 10.72
CA ALA A 42 7.30 -4.70 10.60
C ALA A 42 8.01 -5.89 9.94
N LEU A 43 8.83 -5.64 8.92
CA LEU A 43 9.35 -6.69 8.05
C LEU A 43 10.86 -6.89 8.15
N GLY A 44 11.57 -6.02 8.89
CA GLY A 44 13.00 -6.11 9.12
C GLY A 44 13.89 -5.69 7.94
N VAL A 45 13.29 -5.27 6.81
CA VAL A 45 14.00 -4.84 5.60
C VAL A 45 13.34 -3.59 5.01
N PRO A 46 14.11 -2.67 4.39
CA PRO A 46 13.55 -1.52 3.69
C PRO A 46 12.59 -1.92 2.57
N PRO A 47 11.47 -1.20 2.37
CA PRO A 47 10.54 -1.50 1.28
C PRO A 47 11.08 -1.11 -0.09
N LEU A 48 10.52 -1.73 -1.15
CA LEU A 48 10.61 -1.22 -2.51
C LEU A 48 9.75 0.04 -2.65
N LEU A 49 10.20 0.99 -3.47
CA LEU A 49 9.39 2.13 -3.90
C LEU A 49 8.98 1.94 -5.36
N VAL A 50 7.70 1.70 -5.61
CA VAL A 50 7.16 1.60 -6.97
C VAL A 50 6.70 2.98 -7.41
N ALA A 51 7.41 3.59 -8.36
CA ALA A 51 7.16 4.95 -8.80
C ALA A 51 7.61 5.18 -10.24
N ASN A 52 6.80 5.91 -11.02
CA ASN A 52 7.08 6.25 -12.42
C ASN A 52 7.71 7.65 -12.59
N SER A 53 7.80 8.45 -11.52
CA SER A 53 8.42 9.77 -11.59
C SER A 53 9.94 9.64 -11.76
N PRO A 54 10.56 10.38 -12.71
CA PRO A 54 12.02 10.43 -12.84
C PRO A 54 12.73 10.91 -11.57
N GLU A 55 12.03 11.68 -10.72
CA GLU A 55 12.56 12.23 -9.47
C GLU A 55 12.47 11.25 -8.30
N ALA A 56 11.79 10.11 -8.47
CA ALA A 56 11.47 9.19 -7.37
C ALA A 56 12.70 8.73 -6.59
N GLN A 57 13.84 8.51 -7.28
CA GLN A 57 15.09 8.14 -6.62
C GLN A 57 15.59 9.22 -5.66
N SER A 58 15.28 10.48 -5.89
CA SER A 58 15.67 11.59 -5.01
C SER A 58 14.81 11.71 -3.75
N TRP A 59 13.60 11.14 -3.73
CA TRP A 59 12.71 11.21 -2.57
C TRP A 59 13.24 10.42 -1.37
N ARG A 60 13.83 9.24 -1.65
CA ARG A 60 14.48 8.33 -0.69
C ARG A 60 15.62 7.61 -1.42
N PRO A 61 16.83 8.19 -1.43
CA PRO A 61 18.00 7.63 -2.14
C PRO A 61 18.44 6.25 -1.63
N ASP A 62 18.07 5.92 -0.41
CA ASP A 62 18.37 4.65 0.27
C ASP A 62 17.44 3.50 -0.15
N LEU A 63 16.35 3.77 -0.88
CA LEU A 63 15.44 2.74 -1.34
C LEU A 63 15.73 2.31 -2.79
N ARG A 64 15.43 1.04 -3.07
CA ARG A 64 15.32 0.57 -4.45
C ARG A 64 14.03 1.10 -5.05
N VAL A 65 14.13 1.93 -6.08
CA VAL A 65 13.02 2.47 -6.86
C VAL A 65 12.85 1.63 -8.12
N VAL A 66 11.61 1.26 -8.43
CA VAL A 66 11.24 0.50 -9.63
C VAL A 66 10.05 1.16 -10.33
N PRO A 67 10.08 1.32 -11.66
CA PRO A 67 8.92 1.82 -12.43
C PRO A 67 7.89 0.70 -12.62
N ASP A 68 6.65 1.06 -12.96
CA ASP A 68 5.62 0.09 -13.31
C ASP A 68 6.07 -0.79 -14.49
N VAL A 69 5.98 -2.12 -14.32
CA VAL A 69 6.26 -3.12 -15.36
C VAL A 69 5.30 -2.94 -16.55
N ILE A 70 4.06 -2.54 -16.27
CA ILE A 70 3.05 -2.23 -17.29
C ILE A 70 2.56 -0.80 -17.04
N PRO A 71 3.11 0.19 -17.76
CA PRO A 71 2.70 1.60 -17.63
C PRO A 71 1.21 1.78 -17.95
N GLY A 72 0.55 2.64 -17.17
CA GLY A 72 -0.85 2.99 -17.41
C GLY A 72 -1.88 1.98 -16.90
N ALA A 73 -1.45 0.88 -16.29
CA ALA A 73 -2.34 -0.17 -15.75
C ALA A 73 -2.93 0.17 -14.37
N GLY A 74 -2.79 1.40 -13.91
CA GLY A 74 -3.38 1.89 -12.66
C GLY A 74 -2.91 1.14 -11.42
N SER A 75 -3.80 1.03 -10.42
CA SER A 75 -3.47 0.37 -9.16
C SER A 75 -3.12 -1.11 -9.33
N LEU A 76 -3.76 -1.81 -10.26
CA LEU A 76 -3.45 -3.23 -10.53
C LEU A 76 -2.05 -3.37 -11.14
N GLY A 77 -1.61 -2.44 -12.00
CA GLY A 77 -0.25 -2.40 -12.53
C GLY A 77 0.79 -2.21 -11.44
N GLY A 78 0.54 -1.34 -10.47
CA GLY A 78 1.39 -1.16 -9.30
C GLY A 78 1.49 -2.44 -8.45
N ILE A 79 0.36 -3.09 -8.15
CA ILE A 79 0.35 -4.39 -7.43
C ILE A 79 1.13 -5.44 -8.25
N TYR A 80 0.91 -5.52 -9.56
CA TYR A 80 1.64 -6.44 -10.44
C TYR A 80 3.15 -6.21 -10.35
N THR A 81 3.58 -4.95 -10.43
CA THR A 81 4.99 -4.57 -10.32
C THR A 81 5.58 -5.03 -8.98
N THR A 82 4.87 -4.86 -7.86
CA THR A 82 5.37 -5.32 -6.56
C THR A 82 5.61 -6.83 -6.55
N VAL A 83 4.66 -7.62 -7.07
CA VAL A 83 4.75 -9.08 -7.08
C VAL A 83 5.83 -9.58 -8.04
N MET A 84 6.09 -8.84 -9.13
CA MET A 84 7.16 -9.18 -10.11
C MET A 84 8.55 -8.84 -9.59
N GLU A 85 8.71 -7.70 -8.93
CA GLU A 85 10.01 -7.15 -8.52
C GLU A 85 10.46 -7.61 -7.13
N ALA A 86 9.53 -8.08 -6.29
CA ALA A 86 9.87 -8.62 -4.98
C ALA A 86 10.49 -10.02 -5.11
N PRO A 87 11.59 -10.30 -4.39
CA PRO A 87 12.22 -11.62 -4.34
C PRO A 87 11.42 -12.63 -3.51
N ALA A 88 10.38 -12.20 -2.82
CA ALA A 88 9.60 -12.92 -1.81
C ALA A 88 8.13 -12.48 -1.88
N PRO A 89 7.22 -13.10 -1.10
CA PRO A 89 5.89 -12.53 -0.86
C PRO A 89 5.99 -11.06 -0.43
N VAL A 90 5.01 -10.25 -0.80
CA VAL A 90 5.08 -8.80 -0.60
C VAL A 90 3.85 -8.26 0.15
N VAL A 91 4.06 -7.34 1.08
CA VAL A 91 3.01 -6.45 1.59
C VAL A 91 3.15 -5.11 0.89
N CYS A 92 2.10 -4.67 0.19
CA CYS A 92 2.08 -3.36 -0.43
C CYS A 92 1.19 -2.38 0.34
N VAL A 93 1.61 -1.11 0.39
CA VAL A 93 0.81 0.00 0.91
C VAL A 93 0.91 1.18 -0.04
N ALA A 94 -0.23 1.82 -0.34
CA ALA A 94 -0.24 3.05 -1.11
C ALA A 94 0.36 4.21 -0.29
N TRP A 95 1.15 5.05 -0.93
CA TRP A 95 1.89 6.13 -0.28
C TRP A 95 1.03 7.29 0.25
N ASP A 96 -0.26 7.28 -0.01
CA ASP A 96 -1.23 8.25 0.48
C ASP A 96 -2.04 7.77 1.71
N MET A 97 -1.63 6.64 2.33
CA MET A 97 -2.22 6.06 3.54
C MET A 97 -1.32 6.27 4.78
N PRO A 98 -1.32 7.46 5.41
CA PRO A 98 -0.36 7.82 6.47
C PRO A 98 -0.55 7.07 7.80
N PHE A 99 -1.66 6.34 7.98
CA PHE A 99 -2.04 5.77 9.28
C PHE A 99 -1.92 4.25 9.36
N VAL A 100 -1.46 3.57 8.30
CA VAL A 100 -1.22 2.12 8.33
C VAL A 100 -0.12 1.79 9.35
N PRO A 101 -0.41 0.98 10.41
CA PRO A 101 0.56 0.69 11.46
C PRO A 101 1.37 -0.58 11.18
N ALA A 102 2.53 -0.71 11.81
CA ALA A 102 3.41 -1.88 11.67
C ALA A 102 2.71 -3.20 12.01
N GLY A 103 1.93 -3.24 13.09
CA GLY A 103 1.21 -4.44 13.49
C GLY A 103 0.23 -4.97 12.44
N LEU A 104 -0.44 -4.09 11.66
CA LEU A 104 -1.28 -4.52 10.55
C LEU A 104 -0.44 -5.11 9.41
N VAL A 105 0.70 -4.49 9.08
CA VAL A 105 1.64 -5.00 8.08
C VAL A 105 2.15 -6.39 8.46
N GLU A 106 2.54 -6.59 9.72
CA GLU A 106 2.99 -7.88 10.25
C GLU A 106 1.89 -8.95 10.17
N GLU A 107 0.65 -8.61 10.55
CA GLU A 107 -0.48 -9.54 10.51
C GLU A 107 -0.80 -10.00 9.08
N LEU A 108 -0.81 -9.07 8.12
CA LEU A 108 -1.01 -9.38 6.70
C LEU A 108 0.08 -10.32 6.19
N ALA A 109 1.35 -10.04 6.51
CA ALA A 109 2.48 -10.89 6.14
C ALA A 109 2.37 -12.30 6.73
N ASN A 110 2.01 -12.41 8.00
CA ASN A 110 1.89 -13.69 8.72
C ASN A 110 0.77 -14.57 8.15
N ARG A 111 -0.38 -13.97 7.82
CA ARG A 111 -1.52 -14.71 7.24
C ARG A 111 -1.25 -15.22 5.82
N LEU A 112 -0.34 -14.59 5.08
CA LEU A 112 0.01 -14.98 3.71
C LEU A 112 0.61 -16.40 3.62
N ALA A 113 1.04 -16.99 4.73
CA ALA A 113 1.46 -18.40 4.76
C ALA A 113 0.34 -19.40 4.41
N ARG A 114 -0.93 -18.98 4.41
CA ARG A 114 -2.11 -19.83 4.21
C ARG A 114 -2.89 -19.48 2.94
N TYR A 115 -2.59 -18.37 2.30
CA TYR A 115 -3.35 -17.83 1.17
C TYR A 115 -2.41 -17.27 0.10
N ASP A 116 -2.89 -17.15 -1.11
CA ASP A 116 -2.15 -16.49 -2.19
C ASP A 116 -2.17 -14.96 -2.05
N ALA A 117 -3.26 -14.41 -1.50
CA ALA A 117 -3.37 -13.01 -1.12
C ALA A 117 -4.11 -12.86 0.21
N VAL A 118 -3.79 -11.82 0.97
CA VAL A 118 -4.50 -11.43 2.19
C VAL A 118 -4.85 -9.96 2.12
N LEU A 119 -6.16 -9.65 2.20
CA LEU A 119 -6.68 -8.30 2.16
C LEU A 119 -7.41 -7.97 3.45
N PRO A 120 -7.25 -6.78 4.03
CA PRO A 120 -8.09 -6.33 5.13
C PRO A 120 -9.46 -5.93 4.61
N GLU A 121 -10.50 -6.28 5.37
CA GLU A 121 -11.85 -5.76 5.17
C GLU A 121 -11.88 -4.26 5.46
N SER A 122 -12.66 -3.50 4.70
CA SER A 122 -12.80 -2.05 4.85
C SER A 122 -14.23 -1.60 4.57
N ASN A 123 -14.59 -0.43 5.12
CA ASN A 123 -15.88 0.24 4.83
C ASN A 123 -15.90 0.92 3.44
N GLY A 124 -14.83 0.80 2.67
CA GLY A 124 -14.76 1.36 1.32
C GLY A 124 -15.65 0.60 0.32
N PRO A 125 -15.85 1.14 -0.88
CA PRO A 125 -16.82 0.61 -1.87
C PRO A 125 -16.49 -0.79 -2.40
N ARG A 126 -15.27 -1.30 -2.15
CA ARG A 126 -14.84 -2.64 -2.54
C ARG A 126 -15.03 -3.68 -1.43
N GLY A 127 -15.38 -3.25 -0.20
CA GLY A 127 -15.42 -4.10 0.98
C GLY A 127 -14.05 -4.54 1.51
N VAL A 128 -12.98 -4.31 0.75
CA VAL A 128 -11.59 -4.64 1.09
C VAL A 128 -10.63 -3.53 0.64
N GLU A 129 -9.43 -3.49 1.23
CA GLU A 129 -8.40 -2.52 0.84
C GLU A 129 -7.21 -3.20 0.13
N PRO A 130 -7.23 -3.27 -1.21
CA PRO A 130 -6.17 -3.92 -1.97
C PRO A 130 -4.86 -3.14 -2.00
N LEU A 131 -4.87 -1.87 -1.62
CA LEU A 131 -3.66 -1.03 -1.58
C LEU A 131 -3.05 -0.93 -0.18
N ALA A 132 -3.49 -1.78 0.76
CA ALA A 132 -2.84 -2.07 2.02
C ALA A 132 -2.98 -3.58 2.30
N ALA A 133 -2.35 -4.43 1.47
CA ALA A 133 -2.61 -5.86 1.42
C ALA A 133 -1.34 -6.68 1.13
N ALA A 134 -1.40 -7.98 1.39
CA ALA A 134 -0.30 -8.91 1.15
C ALA A 134 -0.57 -9.82 -0.07
N TYR A 135 0.46 -10.06 -0.87
CA TYR A 135 0.39 -10.82 -2.13
C TYR A 135 1.53 -11.82 -2.25
N GLY A 136 1.20 -13.07 -2.53
CA GLY A 136 2.15 -14.13 -2.81
C GLY A 136 2.51 -14.25 -4.31
N PRO A 137 3.52 -15.07 -4.64
CA PRO A 137 3.96 -15.27 -6.02
C PRO A 137 2.87 -15.82 -6.96
N ALA A 138 1.91 -16.60 -6.45
CA ALA A 138 0.78 -17.13 -7.21
C ALA A 138 -0.11 -16.05 -7.83
N CYS A 139 -0.09 -14.82 -7.26
CA CYS A 139 -0.83 -13.68 -7.83
C CYS A 139 -0.34 -13.25 -9.22
N ARG A 140 0.92 -13.57 -9.60
CA ARG A 140 1.54 -13.09 -10.86
C ARG A 140 0.70 -13.42 -12.08
N GLU A 141 0.38 -14.70 -12.27
CA GLU A 141 -0.37 -15.17 -13.44
C GLU A 141 -1.81 -14.66 -13.42
N ALA A 142 -2.45 -14.67 -12.25
CA ALA A 142 -3.82 -14.21 -12.09
C ALA A 142 -3.97 -12.70 -12.40
N ILE A 143 -3.02 -11.87 -11.94
CA ILE A 143 -2.98 -10.44 -12.24
C ILE A 143 -2.70 -10.24 -13.73
N ARG A 144 -1.72 -10.94 -14.29
CA ARG A 144 -1.39 -10.86 -15.72
C ARG A 144 -2.59 -11.17 -16.59
N ALA A 145 -3.33 -12.23 -16.30
CA ALA A 145 -4.54 -12.60 -17.04
C ALA A 145 -5.64 -11.51 -16.98
N SER A 146 -5.76 -10.80 -15.84
CA SER A 146 -6.70 -9.67 -15.73
C SER A 146 -6.26 -8.48 -16.56
N LEU A 147 -4.97 -8.15 -16.53
CA LEU A 147 -4.39 -7.06 -17.31
C LEU A 147 -4.53 -7.31 -18.82
N ASP A 148 -4.28 -8.55 -19.28
CA ASP A 148 -4.41 -8.95 -20.69
C ASP A 148 -5.88 -8.91 -21.16
N ALA A 149 -6.83 -9.13 -20.23
CA ALA A 149 -8.27 -8.99 -20.50
C ALA A 149 -8.75 -7.53 -20.46
N GLY A 150 -7.87 -6.56 -20.19
CA GLY A 150 -8.23 -5.14 -20.06
C GLY A 150 -8.98 -4.79 -18.77
N ASP A 151 -8.98 -5.67 -17.77
CA ASP A 151 -9.59 -5.41 -16.47
C ASP A 151 -8.53 -4.89 -15.48
N PHE A 152 -8.45 -3.57 -15.34
CA PHE A 152 -7.48 -2.86 -14.49
C PHE A 152 -7.95 -2.63 -13.05
N ARG A 153 -9.10 -3.18 -12.64
CA ARG A 153 -9.56 -3.06 -11.26
C ARG A 153 -8.61 -3.79 -10.32
N ALA A 154 -8.24 -3.17 -9.22
CA ALA A 154 -7.26 -3.69 -8.26
C ALA A 154 -7.65 -5.07 -7.65
N VAL A 155 -8.93 -5.46 -7.76
CA VAL A 155 -9.48 -6.72 -7.25
C VAL A 155 -9.85 -7.72 -8.35
N ALA A 156 -9.60 -7.43 -9.64
CA ALA A 156 -10.04 -8.22 -10.78
C ALA A 156 -9.55 -9.67 -10.78
N PHE A 157 -8.38 -9.91 -10.25
CA PHE A 157 -7.70 -11.22 -10.23
C PHE A 157 -8.11 -12.10 -9.04
N LEU A 158 -8.69 -11.55 -7.99
CA LEU A 158 -8.99 -12.27 -6.74
C LEU A 158 -9.83 -13.54 -6.93
N PRO A 159 -10.81 -13.60 -7.85
CA PRO A 159 -11.58 -14.83 -8.09
C PRO A 159 -10.75 -16.03 -8.63
N ARG A 160 -9.48 -15.81 -9.02
CA ARG A 160 -8.60 -16.82 -9.60
C ARG A 160 -7.59 -17.42 -8.63
N ILE A 161 -7.60 -16.98 -7.37
CA ILE A 161 -6.60 -17.33 -6.37
C ILE A 161 -7.25 -17.61 -5.00
N SER A 162 -6.47 -18.19 -4.09
CA SER A 162 -6.90 -18.35 -2.69
C SER A 162 -6.72 -17.03 -1.94
N VAL A 163 -7.83 -16.48 -1.43
CA VAL A 163 -7.85 -15.17 -0.75
C VAL A 163 -8.22 -15.32 0.72
N GLY A 164 -7.35 -14.83 1.60
CA GLY A 164 -7.65 -14.60 3.00
C GLY A 164 -8.20 -13.19 3.23
N ILE A 165 -9.31 -13.07 3.92
CA ILE A 165 -9.82 -11.77 4.38
C ILE A 165 -9.49 -11.61 5.85
N LEU A 166 -8.85 -10.48 6.21
CA LEU A 166 -8.72 -10.04 7.60
C LEU A 166 -10.00 -9.29 7.97
N PRO A 167 -10.89 -9.87 8.81
CA PRO A 167 -12.20 -9.27 9.11
C PRO A 167 -12.06 -7.88 9.73
N LEU A 168 -13.05 -7.02 9.53
CA LEU A 168 -13.07 -5.64 10.05
C LEU A 168 -12.86 -5.58 11.58
N ALA A 169 -13.41 -6.53 12.32
CA ALA A 169 -13.21 -6.65 13.76
C ALA A 169 -11.75 -6.92 14.14
N ASP A 170 -11.01 -7.69 13.31
CA ASP A 170 -9.58 -7.94 13.52
C ASP A 170 -8.75 -6.73 13.10
N VAL A 171 -9.11 -6.05 12.00
CA VAL A 171 -8.50 -4.78 11.57
C VAL A 171 -8.60 -3.74 12.70
N GLY A 172 -9.75 -3.68 13.37
CA GLY A 172 -10.02 -2.78 14.49
C GLY A 172 -9.06 -2.93 15.69
N ARG A 173 -8.32 -4.04 15.80
CA ARG A 173 -7.28 -4.22 16.84
C ARG A 173 -6.04 -3.36 16.59
N TYR A 174 -5.85 -2.91 15.36
CA TYR A 174 -4.70 -2.08 14.95
C TYR A 174 -5.01 -0.60 14.91
N GLY A 175 -6.29 -0.24 15.04
CA GLY A 175 -6.80 1.13 15.03
C GLY A 175 -8.17 1.22 14.39
N ASP A 176 -8.74 2.43 14.34
CA ASP A 176 -10.00 2.69 13.65
C ASP A 176 -9.83 2.41 12.14
N PRO A 177 -10.58 1.46 11.54
CA PRO A 177 -10.45 1.11 10.12
C PRO A 177 -10.67 2.30 9.16
N GLU A 178 -11.53 3.27 9.53
CA GLU A 178 -11.74 4.48 8.73
C GLU A 178 -10.50 5.37 8.72
N LEU A 179 -9.78 5.40 9.83
CA LEU A 179 -8.53 6.14 9.93
C LEU A 179 -7.38 5.40 9.25
N LEU A 180 -7.25 4.09 9.47
CA LEU A 180 -6.16 3.27 8.93
C LEU A 180 -6.08 3.38 7.40
N PHE A 181 -7.24 3.38 6.72
CA PHE A 181 -7.32 3.41 5.25
C PHE A 181 -7.70 4.79 4.68
N LEU A 182 -7.53 5.84 5.49
CA LEU A 182 -7.71 7.21 5.02
C LEU A 182 -6.67 7.54 3.94
N ASN A 183 -7.13 7.93 2.76
CA ASN A 183 -6.29 8.35 1.64
C ASN A 183 -6.16 9.88 1.62
N VAL A 184 -4.94 10.40 1.53
CA VAL A 184 -4.64 11.83 1.38
C VAL A 184 -4.54 12.15 -0.11
N ASN A 185 -5.65 12.58 -0.71
CA ASN A 185 -5.76 12.87 -2.14
C ASN A 185 -5.88 14.36 -2.48
N THR A 186 -6.27 15.18 -1.50
CA THR A 186 -6.52 16.61 -1.65
C THR A 186 -5.94 17.38 -0.46
N ALA A 187 -5.80 18.70 -0.59
CA ALA A 187 -5.41 19.55 0.52
C ALA A 187 -6.40 19.47 1.71
N GLY A 188 -7.69 19.23 1.44
CA GLY A 188 -8.71 18.98 2.47
C GLY A 188 -8.45 17.68 3.23
N ASP A 189 -8.08 16.58 2.51
CA ASP A 189 -7.72 15.31 3.15
C ASP A 189 -6.46 15.48 4.00
N LEU A 190 -5.48 16.25 3.53
CA LEU A 190 -4.26 16.54 4.28
C LEU A 190 -4.55 17.30 5.56
N ALA A 191 -5.42 18.32 5.51
CA ALA A 191 -5.84 19.07 6.70
C ALA A 191 -6.56 18.15 7.69
N LYS A 192 -7.49 17.29 7.22
CA LYS A 192 -8.17 16.28 8.01
C LYS A 192 -7.19 15.27 8.63
N ALA A 193 -6.23 14.76 7.86
CA ALA A 193 -5.22 13.84 8.36
C ALA A 193 -4.39 14.48 9.48
N ASN A 194 -3.98 15.74 9.34
CA ASN A 194 -3.24 16.45 10.39
C ASN A 194 -4.09 16.72 11.64
N GLU A 195 -5.39 16.97 11.49
CA GLU A 195 -6.30 17.09 12.63
C GLU A 195 -6.44 15.77 13.39
N LEU A 196 -6.66 14.67 12.66
CA LEU A 196 -6.76 13.32 13.24
C LEU A 196 -5.44 12.90 13.91
N TRP A 197 -4.30 13.22 13.31
CA TRP A 197 -3.00 12.97 13.93
C TRP A 197 -2.87 13.69 15.29
N ARG A 198 -3.27 14.96 15.40
CA ARG A 198 -3.24 15.69 16.67
C ARG A 198 -4.13 15.07 17.74
N ARG A 199 -5.26 14.48 17.36
CA ARG A 199 -6.21 13.84 18.29
C ARG A 199 -5.74 12.45 18.75
N HIS A 200 -5.09 11.67 17.89
CA HIS A 200 -4.78 10.26 18.12
C HIS A 200 -3.28 9.97 18.20
N GLY A 201 -2.42 10.79 17.61
CA GLY A 201 -0.97 10.59 17.54
C GLY A 201 -0.21 11.00 18.81
N SER A 202 -0.84 11.76 19.71
CA SER A 202 -0.24 12.19 20.97
C SER A 202 -0.34 11.13 22.09
N SER A 203 -0.92 9.96 21.80
CA SER A 203 -1.19 8.90 22.79
C SER A 203 -0.31 7.64 22.60
N ARG A 204 0.86 7.77 21.92
CA ARG A 204 1.83 6.68 21.76
C ARG A 204 3.21 7.08 22.20
#